data_3da233cf3b688c40d909de05005f9776
#
_entry.id   3da233cf3b688c40d909de05005f9776
#
_cell.length_a   1.000
_cell.length_b   1.000
_cell.length_c   1.000
_cell.angle_alpha   90.00
_cell.angle_beta   90.00
_cell.angle_gamma   90.00
#
_symmetry.space_group_name_H-M   'P 1'
#
loop_
_entity.id
_entity.type
_entity.pdbx_description
1 polymer ?
#
loop_
_entity_poly.entity_id
_entity_poly.type
_entity_poly.pdbx_seq_one_letter_code
_entity_poly.pdbx_strand_id
1 'polypeptide(L)'
;MDRKRILVVRPDELGPGELKTWRELRAESGAPGNPFLDPAFTTAVGQVSPAARVAVLQDDGTPVGFFPYEKGPLGQGRAIGLSVSDSQGAVLRPGVRVDPRTLLAACRLSSWEFDNLEAGQDLFLPYAVERLAAPVVDLDAGYGPYLDGLRTRSPGFLKQTLAKERRLARQVGEVRFVYDARDPEALRALMRWKSAQYRRTGRRDRFAQQWITGLVDLLAHGDDPECRGVLSVLYAAGRPVAAHFGLRSATVLSWWFPAYDRDLGRYSPGLVLHLRMLEAAAADGIRMVDLGSGPARYKDSLKTRELPVYEGAVVRGGAGGAAYRLGREPARAARRFV
;
A
#
# COMPACT_ATOMS: atom_id res chain seq x y z
N MET A 1 -27.62 17.46 -23.54
CA MET A 1 -27.93 17.15 -22.12
C MET A 1 -26.84 16.22 -21.60
N ASP A 2 -25.93 16.74 -20.81
CA ASP A 2 -24.83 15.97 -20.17
C ASP A 2 -25.41 14.79 -19.39
N ARG A 3 -25.23 13.56 -19.87
CA ARG A 3 -25.69 12.35 -19.18
C ARG A 3 -24.58 11.81 -18.27
N LYS A 4 -24.19 12.60 -17.30
CA LYS A 4 -23.30 12.08 -16.23
C LYS A 4 -24.04 10.98 -15.47
N ARG A 5 -23.45 9.78 -15.48
CA ARG A 5 -23.99 8.60 -14.81
C ARG A 5 -22.92 7.98 -13.93
N ILE A 6 -23.34 7.43 -12.79
CA ILE A 6 -22.47 6.64 -11.91
C ILE A 6 -23.05 5.23 -11.84
N LEU A 7 -22.30 4.26 -12.32
CA LEU A 7 -22.63 2.83 -12.24
C LEU A 7 -21.84 2.23 -11.10
N VAL A 8 -22.47 1.37 -10.31
CA VAL A 8 -21.77 0.62 -9.25
C VAL A 8 -21.76 -0.84 -9.65
N VAL A 9 -20.55 -1.38 -9.79
CA VAL A 9 -20.30 -2.74 -10.23
C VAL A 9 -19.40 -3.47 -9.24
N ARG A 10 -19.33 -4.80 -9.34
CA ARG A 10 -18.28 -5.59 -8.70
C ARG A 10 -16.99 -5.49 -9.52
N PRO A 11 -15.80 -5.67 -8.90
CA PRO A 11 -14.54 -5.62 -9.66
C PRO A 11 -14.45 -6.64 -10.81
N ASP A 12 -15.08 -7.82 -10.66
CA ASP A 12 -15.11 -8.88 -11.66
C ASP A 12 -16.09 -8.62 -12.82
N GLU A 13 -16.93 -7.60 -12.72
CA GLU A 13 -17.85 -7.16 -13.78
C GLU A 13 -17.22 -6.12 -14.72
N LEU A 14 -16.01 -5.62 -14.41
CA LEU A 14 -15.28 -4.69 -15.26
C LEU A 14 -14.72 -5.42 -16.49
N GLY A 15 -15.05 -4.89 -17.68
CA GLY A 15 -14.51 -5.40 -18.92
C GLY A 15 -13.09 -4.92 -19.24
N PRO A 16 -12.39 -5.56 -20.20
CA PRO A 16 -11.04 -5.18 -20.59
C PRO A 16 -10.91 -3.72 -21.03
N GLY A 17 -11.93 -3.16 -21.66
CA GLY A 17 -11.97 -1.75 -22.07
C GLY A 17 -11.98 -0.78 -20.89
N GLU A 18 -12.74 -1.10 -19.84
CA GLU A 18 -12.81 -0.28 -18.62
C GLU A 18 -11.50 -0.36 -17.83
N LEU A 19 -10.89 -1.56 -17.71
CA LEU A 19 -9.60 -1.73 -17.08
C LEU A 19 -8.48 -0.96 -17.78
N LYS A 20 -8.50 -0.95 -19.13
CA LYS A 20 -7.58 -0.17 -19.95
C LYS A 20 -7.78 1.33 -19.71
N THR A 21 -9.03 1.81 -19.81
CA THR A 21 -9.36 3.23 -19.56
C THR A 21 -8.96 3.66 -18.16
N TRP A 22 -9.14 2.80 -17.14
CA TRP A 22 -8.70 3.11 -15.79
C TRP A 22 -7.17 3.37 -15.72
N ARG A 23 -6.36 2.54 -16.36
CA ARG A 23 -4.90 2.72 -16.43
C ARG A 23 -4.50 3.97 -17.20
N GLU A 24 -5.19 4.28 -18.32
CA GLU A 24 -4.99 5.50 -19.08
C GLU A 24 -5.26 6.75 -18.24
N LEU A 25 -6.39 6.81 -17.54
CA LEU A 25 -6.73 7.92 -16.66
C LEU A 25 -5.73 8.07 -15.49
N ARG A 26 -5.24 6.95 -14.98
CA ARG A 26 -4.22 6.94 -13.93
C ARG A 26 -2.89 7.53 -14.44
N ALA A 27 -2.48 7.19 -15.66
CA ALA A 27 -1.29 7.75 -16.29
C ALA A 27 -1.44 9.25 -16.58
N GLU A 28 -2.62 9.69 -17.03
CA GLU A 28 -2.95 11.11 -17.29
C GLU A 28 -2.89 11.98 -16.01
N SER A 29 -3.10 11.40 -14.83
CA SER A 29 -3.10 12.15 -13.57
C SER A 29 -1.72 12.68 -13.18
N GLY A 30 -0.63 12.14 -13.76
CA GLY A 30 0.75 12.48 -13.40
C GLY A 30 1.15 12.08 -11.97
N ALA A 31 0.26 11.40 -11.22
CA ALA A 31 0.56 10.89 -9.90
C ALA A 31 1.57 9.71 -9.99
N PRO A 32 2.37 9.48 -8.94
CA PRO A 32 3.18 8.26 -8.86
C PRO A 32 2.32 7.05 -9.14
N GLY A 33 2.80 6.14 -9.99
CA GLY A 33 2.06 4.95 -10.39
C GLY A 33 1.93 3.94 -9.24
N ASN A 34 1.36 4.33 -8.09
CA ASN A 34 1.23 3.47 -6.92
C ASN A 34 0.33 2.27 -7.23
N PRO A 35 0.79 1.02 -7.02
CA PRO A 35 0.07 -0.19 -7.43
C PRO A 35 -1.29 -0.38 -6.73
N PHE A 36 -1.53 0.21 -5.56
CA PHE A 36 -2.82 0.12 -4.87
C PHE A 36 -3.98 0.81 -5.60
N LEU A 37 -3.69 1.77 -6.50
CA LEU A 37 -4.70 2.42 -7.35
C LEU A 37 -4.85 1.77 -8.72
N ASP A 38 -4.10 0.71 -9.01
CA ASP A 38 -4.27 -0.07 -10.23
C ASP A 38 -5.54 -0.94 -10.18
N PRO A 39 -6.28 -1.08 -11.30
CA PRO A 39 -7.45 -1.94 -11.33
C PRO A 39 -7.15 -3.40 -10.97
N ALA A 40 -5.93 -3.92 -11.23
CA ALA A 40 -5.58 -5.28 -10.87
C ALA A 40 -5.56 -5.50 -9.35
N PHE A 41 -5.12 -4.52 -8.55
CA PHE A 41 -5.25 -4.59 -7.09
C PHE A 41 -6.73 -4.67 -6.67
N THR A 42 -7.57 -3.81 -7.24
CA THR A 42 -9.01 -3.80 -6.96
C THR A 42 -9.67 -5.12 -7.35
N THR A 43 -9.28 -5.69 -8.49
CA THR A 43 -9.76 -7.01 -8.95
C THR A 43 -9.33 -8.13 -8.00
N ALA A 44 -8.06 -8.12 -7.56
CA ALA A 44 -7.57 -9.10 -6.59
C ALA A 44 -8.29 -9.00 -5.24
N VAL A 45 -8.56 -7.79 -4.75
CA VAL A 45 -9.40 -7.59 -3.55
C VAL A 45 -10.82 -8.13 -3.79
N GLY A 46 -11.40 -7.90 -4.96
CA GLY A 46 -12.73 -8.40 -5.32
C GLY A 46 -12.86 -9.93 -5.25
N GLN A 47 -11.78 -10.67 -5.50
CA GLN A 47 -11.77 -12.13 -5.40
C GLN A 47 -11.80 -12.65 -3.95
N VAL A 48 -11.32 -11.86 -2.99
CA VAL A 48 -11.26 -12.26 -1.57
C VAL A 48 -12.22 -11.50 -0.67
N SER A 49 -12.84 -10.43 -1.16
CA SER A 49 -13.79 -9.59 -0.42
C SER A 49 -15.09 -9.39 -1.21
N PRO A 50 -16.20 -9.99 -0.78
CA PRO A 50 -17.50 -9.78 -1.42
C PRO A 50 -18.05 -8.35 -1.22
N ALA A 51 -17.42 -7.57 -0.35
CA ALA A 51 -17.78 -6.18 -0.09
C ALA A 51 -17.20 -5.19 -1.12
N ALA A 52 -16.22 -5.61 -1.93
CA ALA A 52 -15.55 -4.77 -2.92
C ALA A 52 -16.51 -4.30 -4.01
N ARG A 53 -16.43 -3.02 -4.34
CA ARG A 53 -17.23 -2.35 -5.38
C ARG A 53 -16.38 -1.31 -6.10
N VAL A 54 -16.80 -0.99 -7.31
CA VAL A 54 -16.25 0.11 -8.09
C VAL A 54 -17.41 0.98 -8.57
N ALA A 55 -17.35 2.28 -8.29
CA ALA A 55 -18.20 3.24 -8.97
C ALA A 55 -17.49 3.70 -10.24
N VAL A 56 -18.12 3.43 -11.39
CA VAL A 56 -17.69 3.89 -12.72
C VAL A 56 -18.44 5.17 -13.03
N LEU A 57 -17.71 6.27 -13.10
CA LEU A 57 -18.25 7.57 -13.51
C LEU A 57 -18.22 7.64 -15.02
N GLN A 58 -19.34 7.92 -15.64
CA GLN A 58 -19.48 8.00 -17.10
C GLN A 58 -19.97 9.38 -17.53
N ASP A 59 -19.49 9.83 -18.68
CA ASP A 59 -19.96 10.98 -19.41
C ASP A 59 -20.33 10.52 -20.83
N ASP A 60 -21.61 10.65 -21.18
CA ASP A 60 -22.19 10.10 -22.44
C ASP A 60 -21.77 8.65 -22.73
N GLY A 61 -21.82 7.79 -21.68
CA GLY A 61 -21.46 6.37 -21.78
C GLY A 61 -19.96 6.05 -21.74
N THR A 62 -19.10 7.06 -21.79
CA THR A 62 -17.64 6.89 -21.74
C THR A 62 -17.16 6.97 -20.28
N PRO A 63 -16.37 6.00 -19.77
CA PRO A 63 -15.79 6.10 -18.45
C PRO A 63 -14.84 7.30 -18.32
N VAL A 64 -15.07 8.13 -17.31
CA VAL A 64 -14.26 9.31 -16.98
C VAL A 64 -13.71 9.27 -15.57
N GLY A 65 -13.98 8.18 -14.82
CA GLY A 65 -13.43 7.97 -13.50
C GLY A 65 -13.87 6.67 -12.86
N PHE A 66 -13.04 6.23 -11.91
CA PHE A 66 -13.23 5.01 -11.15
C PHE A 66 -13.00 5.29 -9.66
N PHE A 67 -13.92 4.84 -8.82
CA PHE A 67 -13.83 4.96 -7.38
C PHE A 67 -13.99 3.58 -6.74
N PRO A 68 -12.86 2.91 -6.42
CA PRO A 68 -12.88 1.61 -5.74
C PRO A 68 -13.11 1.78 -4.24
N TYR A 69 -13.97 0.93 -3.66
CA TYR A 69 -14.28 0.97 -2.24
C TYR A 69 -14.79 -0.38 -1.74
N GLU A 70 -14.80 -0.57 -0.43
CA GLU A 70 -15.52 -1.66 0.22
C GLU A 70 -16.71 -1.13 1.00
N LYS A 71 -17.86 -1.82 0.85
CA LYS A 71 -19.11 -1.46 1.49
C LYS A 71 -19.38 -2.33 2.70
N GLY A 72 -19.31 -1.73 3.88
CA GLY A 72 -19.66 -2.36 5.14
C GLY A 72 -21.14 -2.20 5.53
N PRO A 73 -21.47 -2.66 6.75
CA PRO A 73 -22.81 -2.54 7.32
C PRO A 73 -23.27 -1.08 7.38
N LEU A 74 -24.58 -0.85 7.34
CA LEU A 74 -25.20 0.49 7.41
C LEU A 74 -24.70 1.48 6.35
N GLY A 75 -24.10 0.97 5.25
CA GLY A 75 -23.55 1.81 4.19
C GLY A 75 -22.23 2.48 4.56
N GLN A 76 -21.49 1.99 5.55
CA GLN A 76 -20.14 2.48 5.83
C GLN A 76 -19.22 2.05 4.69
N GLY A 77 -18.61 3.03 4.02
CA GLY A 77 -17.60 2.82 2.99
C GLY A 77 -16.21 2.93 3.56
N ARG A 78 -15.30 2.12 3.03
CA ARG A 78 -13.85 2.19 3.31
C ARG A 78 -13.08 2.09 2.00
N ALA A 79 -11.83 2.53 2.03
CA ALA A 79 -10.96 2.34 0.89
C ALA A 79 -10.81 0.86 0.55
N ILE A 80 -10.62 0.56 -0.75
CA ILE A 80 -10.41 -0.80 -1.23
C ILE A 80 -9.19 -1.44 -0.56
N GLY A 81 -9.26 -2.71 -0.16
CA GLY A 81 -8.21 -3.38 0.62
C GLY A 81 -8.18 -2.95 2.09
N LEU A 82 -9.18 -2.18 2.56
CA LEU A 82 -9.28 -1.73 3.95
C LEU A 82 -7.96 -1.13 4.46
N SER A 83 -7.55 -1.51 5.67
CA SER A 83 -6.34 -1.02 6.33
C SER A 83 -5.01 -1.57 5.76
N VAL A 84 -5.05 -2.35 4.70
CA VAL A 84 -3.81 -2.86 4.05
C VAL A 84 -3.46 -2.10 2.76
N SER A 85 -4.34 -1.21 2.29
CA SER A 85 -4.04 -0.33 1.15
C SER A 85 -3.29 0.91 1.64
N ASP A 86 -2.05 1.07 1.20
CA ASP A 86 -1.20 2.21 1.59
C ASP A 86 -1.36 3.42 0.65
N SER A 87 -2.24 3.32 -0.36
CA SER A 87 -2.61 4.42 -1.25
C SER A 87 -4.08 4.34 -1.62
N GLN A 88 -4.81 5.44 -1.44
CA GLN A 88 -6.27 5.46 -1.49
C GLN A 88 -6.77 6.70 -2.25
N GLY A 89 -7.90 6.54 -2.94
CA GLY A 89 -8.54 7.63 -3.66
C GLY A 89 -9.42 7.15 -4.80
N ALA A 90 -9.80 8.08 -5.67
CA ALA A 90 -10.45 7.83 -6.94
C ALA A 90 -9.46 8.12 -8.09
N VAL A 91 -9.63 7.45 -9.20
CA VAL A 91 -8.92 7.77 -10.45
C VAL A 91 -9.91 8.50 -11.36
N LEU A 92 -9.67 9.76 -11.60
CA LEU A 92 -10.55 10.62 -12.39
C LEU A 92 -9.79 11.25 -13.55
N ARG A 93 -10.46 11.44 -14.68
CA ARG A 93 -9.93 12.26 -15.77
C ARG A 93 -9.67 13.67 -15.27
N PRO A 94 -8.53 14.30 -15.62
CA PRO A 94 -8.28 15.71 -15.28
C PRO A 94 -9.46 16.61 -15.65
N GLY A 95 -9.87 17.48 -14.74
CA GLY A 95 -11.00 18.39 -14.92
C GLY A 95 -12.39 17.81 -14.63
N VAL A 96 -12.54 16.52 -14.44
CA VAL A 96 -13.82 15.92 -14.00
C VAL A 96 -14.13 16.37 -12.57
N ARG A 97 -15.31 16.93 -12.38
CA ARG A 97 -15.81 17.36 -11.07
C ARG A 97 -17.07 16.58 -10.72
N VAL A 98 -17.09 16.05 -9.51
CA VAL A 98 -18.25 15.40 -8.89
C VAL A 98 -18.30 15.83 -7.42
N ASP A 99 -19.49 16.07 -6.90
CA ASP A 99 -19.63 16.29 -5.47
C ASP A 99 -19.45 14.95 -4.72
N PRO A 100 -18.56 14.87 -3.71
CA PRO A 100 -18.31 13.64 -2.96
C PRO A 100 -19.55 13.03 -2.34
N ARG A 101 -20.48 13.85 -1.86
CA ARG A 101 -21.73 13.36 -1.25
C ARG A 101 -22.67 12.77 -2.29
N THR A 102 -22.68 13.33 -3.49
CA THR A 102 -23.41 12.78 -4.65
C THR A 102 -22.80 11.45 -5.08
N LEU A 103 -21.47 11.34 -5.14
CA LEU A 103 -20.77 10.08 -5.39
C LEU A 103 -21.15 9.01 -4.36
N LEU A 104 -21.06 9.36 -3.07
CA LEU A 104 -21.46 8.45 -2.00
C LEU A 104 -22.94 8.05 -2.07
N ALA A 105 -23.82 8.98 -2.48
CA ALA A 105 -25.24 8.68 -2.66
C ALA A 105 -25.47 7.62 -3.75
N ALA A 106 -24.82 7.77 -4.89
CA ALA A 106 -24.88 6.79 -5.98
C ALA A 106 -24.36 5.40 -5.53
N CYS A 107 -23.31 5.37 -4.71
CA CYS A 107 -22.76 4.16 -4.11
C CYS A 107 -23.62 3.58 -2.96
N ARG A 108 -24.70 4.27 -2.56
CA ARG A 108 -25.50 3.94 -1.37
C ARG A 108 -24.63 3.83 -0.11
N LEU A 109 -23.65 4.75 0.02
CA LEU A 109 -22.80 4.90 1.20
C LEU A 109 -23.32 6.01 2.11
N SER A 110 -23.25 5.80 3.41
CA SER A 110 -23.49 6.81 4.44
C SER A 110 -22.24 7.61 4.79
N SER A 111 -21.08 6.95 4.65
CA SER A 111 -19.75 7.54 4.84
C SER A 111 -18.73 6.81 3.97
N TRP A 112 -17.58 7.45 3.75
CA TRP A 112 -16.38 6.80 3.22
C TRP A 112 -15.17 7.27 4.00
N GLU A 113 -14.45 6.31 4.60
CA GLU A 113 -13.24 6.55 5.39
C GLU A 113 -11.99 6.26 4.57
N PHE A 114 -10.97 7.08 4.81
CA PHE A 114 -9.62 6.91 4.27
C PHE A 114 -8.57 7.20 5.36
N ASP A 115 -7.44 6.50 5.30
CA ASP A 115 -6.31 6.64 6.23
C ASP A 115 -4.96 6.75 5.50
N ASN A 116 -4.94 6.65 4.18
CA ASN A 116 -3.81 6.87 3.30
C ASN A 116 -4.27 7.51 1.96
N LEU A 117 -5.10 8.54 2.03
CA LEU A 117 -5.53 9.28 0.83
C LEU A 117 -4.32 9.98 0.22
N GLU A 118 -4.08 9.77 -1.07
CA GLU A 118 -2.96 10.43 -1.79
C GLU A 118 -3.14 11.94 -1.90
N ALA A 119 -2.03 12.65 -2.03
CA ALA A 119 -2.03 14.04 -2.49
C ALA A 119 -2.61 14.12 -3.92
N GLY A 120 -3.27 15.22 -4.25
CA GLY A 120 -3.92 15.38 -5.55
C GLY A 120 -5.34 14.81 -5.62
N GLN A 121 -5.84 14.22 -4.53
CA GLN A 121 -7.23 13.78 -4.40
C GLN A 121 -8.14 14.96 -4.01
N ASP A 122 -8.19 16.02 -4.83
CA ASP A 122 -8.92 17.27 -4.56
C ASP A 122 -10.39 17.05 -4.19
N LEU A 123 -10.97 15.97 -4.71
CA LEU A 123 -12.33 15.54 -4.39
C LEU A 123 -12.53 15.30 -2.90
N PHE A 124 -11.56 14.70 -2.23
CA PHE A 124 -11.67 14.23 -0.85
C PHE A 124 -10.86 15.04 0.16
N LEU A 125 -9.85 15.79 -0.30
CA LEU A 125 -9.00 16.61 0.57
C LEU A 125 -9.76 17.56 1.50
N PRO A 126 -10.89 18.20 1.11
CA PRO A 126 -11.68 19.05 2.03
C PRO A 126 -12.25 18.30 3.25
N TYR A 127 -12.23 16.97 3.24
CA TYR A 127 -12.73 16.12 4.33
C TYR A 127 -11.59 15.47 5.13
N ALA A 128 -10.35 15.82 4.81
CA ALA A 128 -9.19 15.40 5.59
C ALA A 128 -9.19 16.06 6.97
N VAL A 129 -8.81 15.31 7.97
CA VAL A 129 -8.73 15.77 9.38
C VAL A 129 -7.31 15.70 9.92
N GLU A 130 -6.46 14.91 9.26
CA GLU A 130 -5.05 14.76 9.61
C GLU A 130 -4.21 14.60 8.36
N ARG A 131 -3.04 15.24 8.37
CA ARG A 131 -2.01 15.09 7.34
C ARG A 131 -0.85 14.32 7.94
N LEU A 132 -0.49 13.20 7.32
CA LEU A 132 0.61 12.34 7.69
C LEU A 132 1.72 12.41 6.64
N ALA A 133 2.90 11.92 7.00
CA ALA A 133 4.02 11.77 6.10
C ALA A 133 4.19 10.29 5.72
N ALA A 134 4.29 10.01 4.42
CA ALA A 134 4.71 8.74 3.87
C ALA A 134 6.16 8.91 3.35
N PRO A 135 7.18 8.40 4.08
CA PRO A 135 8.56 8.46 3.65
C PRO A 135 8.77 7.61 2.41
N VAL A 136 9.51 8.14 1.44
CA VAL A 136 9.84 7.45 0.19
C VAL A 136 11.35 7.48 -0.08
N VAL A 137 11.82 6.49 -0.81
CA VAL A 137 13.16 6.43 -1.39
C VAL A 137 13.03 6.71 -2.88
N ASP A 138 13.67 7.78 -3.32
CA ASP A 138 13.79 8.13 -4.72
C ASP A 138 14.98 7.39 -5.34
N LEU A 139 14.73 6.68 -6.41
CA LEU A 139 15.71 5.90 -7.18
C LEU A 139 15.76 6.33 -8.67
N ASP A 140 15.19 7.49 -9.02
CA ASP A 140 15.17 7.97 -10.41
C ASP A 140 16.59 8.06 -11.02
N ALA A 141 17.57 8.48 -10.21
CA ALA A 141 18.97 8.53 -10.62
C ALA A 141 19.70 7.18 -10.45
N GLY A 142 19.01 6.13 -10.02
CA GLY A 142 19.56 4.81 -9.74
C GLY A 142 20.09 4.63 -8.32
N TYR A 143 20.54 3.41 -8.01
CA TYR A 143 21.01 3.05 -6.66
C TYR A 143 22.32 3.72 -6.24
N GLY A 144 23.27 3.93 -7.17
CA GLY A 144 24.57 4.55 -6.87
C GLY A 144 24.44 5.92 -6.22
N PRO A 145 23.79 6.89 -6.87
CA PRO A 145 23.51 8.22 -6.30
C PRO A 145 22.72 8.18 -5.01
N TYR A 146 21.73 7.27 -4.88
CA TYR A 146 21.02 7.05 -3.63
C TYR A 146 21.97 6.62 -2.49
N LEU A 147 22.86 5.67 -2.75
CA LEU A 147 23.82 5.15 -1.77
C LEU A 147 24.81 6.22 -1.33
N ASP A 148 25.29 7.06 -2.24
CA ASP A 148 26.17 8.20 -1.93
C ASP A 148 25.45 9.24 -1.05
N GLY A 149 24.20 9.54 -1.37
CA GLY A 149 23.35 10.34 -0.52
C GLY A 149 23.13 9.72 0.87
N LEU A 150 22.93 8.42 0.95
CA LEU A 150 22.77 7.71 2.22
C LEU A 150 24.05 7.73 3.07
N ARG A 151 25.22 7.60 2.44
CA ARG A 151 26.54 7.76 3.10
C ARG A 151 26.70 9.12 3.75
N THR A 152 26.19 10.16 3.11
CA THR A 152 26.24 11.54 3.63
C THR A 152 25.21 11.76 4.73
N ARG A 153 23.96 11.37 4.52
CA ARG A 153 22.85 11.63 5.47
C ARG A 153 22.91 10.76 6.71
N SER A 154 23.31 9.48 6.56
CA SER A 154 23.23 8.47 7.63
C SER A 154 24.46 7.54 7.62
N PRO A 155 25.71 8.07 7.74
CA PRO A 155 26.91 7.24 7.62
C PRO A 155 26.99 6.13 8.68
N GLY A 156 26.54 6.41 9.89
CA GLY A 156 26.50 5.43 10.99
C GLY A 156 25.55 4.28 10.68
N PHE A 157 24.38 4.57 10.14
CA PHE A 157 23.38 3.55 9.75
C PHE A 157 23.94 2.59 8.71
N LEU A 158 24.50 3.12 7.62
CA LEU A 158 25.06 2.31 6.53
C LEU A 158 26.22 1.45 7.04
N LYS A 159 27.22 2.07 7.71
CA LYS A 159 28.40 1.37 8.26
C LYS A 159 27.97 0.22 9.20
N GLN A 160 27.04 0.47 10.12
CA GLN A 160 26.57 -0.53 11.06
C GLN A 160 25.80 -1.66 10.36
N THR A 161 24.95 -1.36 9.37
CA THR A 161 24.18 -2.35 8.65
C THR A 161 25.11 -3.30 7.87
N LEU A 162 26.09 -2.77 7.15
CA LEU A 162 27.11 -3.57 6.45
C LEU A 162 27.99 -4.38 7.40
N ALA A 163 28.31 -3.86 8.59
CA ALA A 163 29.06 -4.61 9.59
C ALA A 163 28.24 -5.78 10.16
N LYS A 164 26.94 -5.57 10.36
CA LYS A 164 26.01 -6.64 10.82
C LYS A 164 25.82 -7.73 9.75
N GLU A 165 25.77 -7.38 8.48
CA GLU A 165 25.73 -8.35 7.38
C GLU A 165 26.98 -9.24 7.41
N ARG A 166 28.18 -8.63 7.49
CA ARG A 166 29.43 -9.39 7.60
C ARG A 166 29.48 -10.28 8.84
N ARG A 167 28.92 -9.81 9.96
CA ARG A 167 28.82 -10.60 11.19
C ARG A 167 27.84 -11.75 11.05
N LEU A 168 26.70 -11.54 10.40
CA LEU A 168 25.72 -12.59 10.08
C LEU A 168 26.39 -13.68 9.24
N ALA A 169 27.13 -13.30 8.18
CA ALA A 169 27.84 -14.23 7.33
C ALA A 169 28.87 -15.08 8.09
N ARG A 170 29.66 -14.45 9.01
CA ARG A 170 30.70 -15.17 9.77
C ARG A 170 30.13 -16.09 10.86
N GLN A 171 29.01 -15.72 11.49
CA GLN A 171 28.54 -16.40 12.72
C GLN A 171 27.35 -17.34 12.47
N VAL A 172 26.63 -17.16 11.35
CA VAL A 172 25.47 -17.99 11.02
C VAL A 172 25.76 -18.82 9.76
N GLY A 173 26.40 -18.23 8.77
CA GLY A 173 26.75 -18.87 7.50
C GLY A 173 26.54 -17.96 6.31
N GLU A 174 26.81 -18.47 5.12
CA GLU A 174 26.70 -17.72 3.87
C GLU A 174 25.40 -16.93 3.77
N VAL A 175 25.49 -15.63 3.41
CA VAL A 175 24.36 -14.75 3.24
C VAL A 175 24.08 -14.60 1.75
N ARG A 176 22.84 -14.91 1.35
CA ARG A 176 22.36 -14.78 -0.03
C ARG A 176 21.06 -13.96 -0.04
N PHE A 177 20.96 -13.02 -0.95
CA PHE A 177 19.75 -12.25 -1.21
C PHE A 177 19.10 -12.66 -2.53
N VAL A 178 17.78 -12.78 -2.55
CA VAL A 178 16.99 -13.04 -3.76
C VAL A 178 15.87 -12.01 -3.85
N TYR A 179 15.84 -11.28 -4.95
CA TYR A 179 14.74 -10.38 -5.32
C TYR A 179 13.73 -11.14 -6.16
N ASP A 180 12.44 -10.87 -5.97
CA ASP A 180 11.33 -11.56 -6.65
C ASP A 180 11.41 -13.10 -6.54
N ALA A 181 11.64 -13.58 -5.33
CA ALA A 181 11.76 -14.99 -5.03
C ALA A 181 10.42 -15.73 -5.19
N ARG A 182 10.44 -16.87 -5.87
CA ARG A 182 9.30 -17.79 -5.97
C ARG A 182 9.46 -18.91 -4.91
N ASP A 183 9.44 -18.49 -3.62
CA ASP A 183 9.66 -19.38 -2.47
C ASP A 183 8.46 -19.35 -1.53
N PRO A 184 7.55 -20.34 -1.62
CA PRO A 184 6.36 -20.41 -0.74
C PRO A 184 6.71 -20.60 0.73
N GLU A 185 7.87 -21.22 1.05
CA GLU A 185 8.28 -21.40 2.45
C GLU A 185 8.74 -20.09 3.06
N ALA A 186 9.50 -19.28 2.31
CA ALA A 186 9.90 -17.95 2.74
C ALA A 186 8.68 -17.03 2.90
N LEU A 187 7.68 -17.10 2.01
CA LEU A 187 6.43 -16.35 2.15
C LEU A 187 5.66 -16.78 3.42
N ARG A 188 5.53 -18.08 3.67
CA ARG A 188 4.93 -18.58 4.93
C ARG A 188 5.73 -18.15 6.17
N ALA A 189 7.05 -18.14 6.11
CA ALA A 189 7.90 -17.67 7.20
C ALA A 189 7.66 -16.18 7.48
N LEU A 190 7.59 -15.35 6.44
CA LEU A 190 7.25 -13.93 6.53
C LEU A 190 5.91 -13.74 7.26
N MET A 191 4.86 -14.44 6.83
CA MET A 191 3.53 -14.32 7.46
C MET A 191 3.56 -14.72 8.94
N ARG A 192 4.26 -15.81 9.30
CA ARG A 192 4.43 -16.23 10.71
C ARG A 192 5.16 -15.16 11.54
N TRP A 193 6.27 -14.63 11.05
CA TRP A 193 7.03 -13.60 11.74
C TRP A 193 6.23 -12.32 11.92
N LYS A 194 5.50 -11.91 10.88
CA LYS A 194 4.67 -10.71 10.91
C LYS A 194 3.47 -10.86 11.86
N SER A 195 2.80 -12.00 11.84
CA SER A 195 1.73 -12.36 12.78
C SER A 195 2.24 -12.32 14.23
N ALA A 196 3.39 -12.94 14.51
CA ALA A 196 4.03 -12.86 15.82
C ALA A 196 4.40 -11.42 16.23
N GLN A 197 4.84 -10.59 15.27
CA GLN A 197 5.13 -9.18 15.50
C GLN A 197 3.86 -8.42 15.90
N TYR A 198 2.74 -8.58 15.17
CA TYR A 198 1.48 -7.91 15.47
C TYR A 198 0.98 -8.24 16.87
N ARG A 199 0.96 -9.54 17.24
CA ARG A 199 0.55 -9.98 18.59
C ARG A 199 1.43 -9.38 19.70
N ARG A 200 2.76 -9.38 19.51
CA ARG A 200 3.69 -8.83 20.49
C ARG A 200 3.54 -7.31 20.68
N THR A 201 3.19 -6.58 19.61
CA THR A 201 3.05 -5.12 19.65
C THR A 201 1.61 -4.67 19.96
N GLY A 202 0.72 -5.58 20.36
CA GLY A 202 -0.68 -5.28 20.67
C GLY A 202 -1.52 -4.85 19.46
N ARG A 203 -1.01 -5.04 18.23
CA ARG A 203 -1.75 -4.70 17.01
C ARG A 203 -2.61 -5.88 16.58
N ARG A 204 -3.73 -5.57 15.91
CA ARG A 204 -4.56 -6.61 15.30
C ARG A 204 -3.73 -7.43 14.30
N ASP A 205 -3.72 -8.76 14.51
CA ASP A 205 -3.02 -9.67 13.61
C ASP A 205 -3.72 -9.71 12.24
N ARG A 206 -3.11 -9.09 11.25
CA ARG A 206 -3.64 -9.02 9.88
C ARG A 206 -3.64 -10.40 9.23
N PHE A 207 -2.60 -11.21 9.44
CA PHE A 207 -2.48 -12.54 8.86
C PHE A 207 -3.33 -13.62 9.54
N ALA A 208 -4.03 -13.30 10.62
CA ALA A 208 -5.13 -14.11 11.14
C ALA A 208 -6.41 -13.98 10.30
N GLN A 209 -6.47 -13.06 9.34
CA GLN A 209 -7.62 -12.81 8.48
C GLN A 209 -7.41 -13.51 7.14
N GLN A 210 -8.25 -14.49 6.82
CA GLN A 210 -8.12 -15.31 5.61
C GLN A 210 -8.13 -14.50 4.31
N TRP A 211 -8.90 -13.41 4.24
CA TRP A 211 -8.93 -12.58 3.05
C TRP A 211 -7.58 -11.88 2.79
N ILE A 212 -6.81 -11.52 3.83
CA ILE A 212 -5.48 -10.91 3.68
C ILE A 212 -4.46 -11.94 3.20
N THR A 213 -4.47 -13.16 3.78
CA THR A 213 -3.58 -14.23 3.32
C THR A 213 -3.91 -14.64 1.89
N GLY A 214 -5.21 -14.73 1.55
CA GLY A 214 -5.65 -15.00 0.18
C GLY A 214 -5.25 -13.89 -0.80
N LEU A 215 -5.38 -12.62 -0.41
CA LEU A 215 -4.94 -11.49 -1.24
C LEU A 215 -3.43 -11.54 -1.51
N VAL A 216 -2.63 -11.78 -0.47
CA VAL A 216 -1.15 -11.90 -0.61
C VAL A 216 -0.80 -13.07 -1.51
N ASP A 217 -1.49 -14.19 -1.39
CA ASP A 217 -1.27 -15.38 -2.24
C ASP A 217 -1.62 -15.10 -3.71
N LEU A 218 -2.77 -14.47 -3.98
CA LEU A 218 -3.17 -14.05 -5.33
C LEU A 218 -2.12 -13.11 -5.96
N LEU A 219 -1.67 -12.10 -5.22
CA LEU A 219 -0.70 -11.12 -5.73
C LEU A 219 0.70 -11.72 -5.90
N ALA A 220 1.08 -12.71 -5.06
CA ALA A 220 2.37 -13.41 -5.18
C ALA A 220 2.45 -14.28 -6.44
N HIS A 221 1.30 -14.77 -6.93
CA HIS A 221 1.21 -15.56 -8.16
C HIS A 221 0.84 -14.71 -9.40
N GLY A 222 0.47 -13.45 -9.19
CA GLY A 222 0.17 -12.51 -10.26
C GLY A 222 1.43 -12.12 -11.06
N ASP A 223 1.23 -11.83 -12.35
CA ASP A 223 2.28 -11.43 -13.30
C ASP A 223 1.99 -10.06 -13.96
N ASP A 224 0.92 -9.37 -13.54
CA ASP A 224 0.56 -8.07 -14.09
C ASP A 224 1.67 -7.04 -13.84
N PRO A 225 2.24 -6.40 -14.89
CA PRO A 225 3.37 -5.50 -14.75
C PRO A 225 3.04 -4.24 -13.94
N GLU A 226 1.76 -3.82 -13.90
CA GLU A 226 1.30 -2.63 -13.20
C GLU A 226 0.83 -2.91 -11.75
N CYS A 227 0.63 -4.20 -11.40
CA CYS A 227 0.26 -4.56 -10.04
C CYS A 227 0.52 -6.04 -9.75
N ARG A 228 1.67 -6.35 -9.17
CA ARG A 228 2.00 -7.71 -8.70
C ARG A 228 2.77 -7.70 -7.39
N GLY A 229 2.69 -8.80 -6.67
CA GLY A 229 3.50 -9.02 -5.48
C GLY A 229 4.96 -9.35 -5.82
N VAL A 230 5.88 -8.82 -5.00
CA VAL A 230 7.32 -9.13 -5.08
C VAL A 230 7.79 -9.60 -3.72
N LEU A 231 8.26 -10.83 -3.64
CA LEU A 231 8.86 -11.41 -2.46
C LEU A 231 10.39 -11.26 -2.53
N SER A 232 10.96 -10.48 -1.62
CA SER A 232 12.42 -10.36 -1.46
C SER A 232 12.85 -11.12 -0.21
N VAL A 233 13.88 -11.94 -0.32
CA VAL A 233 14.31 -12.83 0.77
C VAL A 233 15.81 -12.73 1.01
N LEU A 234 16.20 -12.57 2.26
CA LEU A 234 17.56 -12.74 2.75
C LEU A 234 17.69 -14.12 3.41
N TYR A 235 18.62 -14.90 2.91
CA TYR A 235 18.96 -16.21 3.46
C TYR A 235 20.28 -16.14 4.22
N ALA A 236 20.43 -16.95 5.27
CA ALA A 236 21.70 -17.23 5.92
C ALA A 236 21.77 -18.73 6.21
N ALA A 237 22.90 -19.39 5.88
CA ALA A 237 23.06 -20.85 5.98
C ALA A 237 21.91 -21.62 5.30
N GLY A 238 21.48 -21.16 4.12
CA GLY A 238 20.42 -21.79 3.32
C GLY A 238 18.98 -21.57 3.84
N ARG A 239 18.77 -20.86 4.96
CA ARG A 239 17.44 -20.62 5.56
C ARG A 239 17.02 -19.17 5.43
N PRO A 240 15.73 -18.86 5.18
CA PRO A 240 15.22 -17.50 5.24
C PRO A 240 15.46 -16.90 6.64
N VAL A 241 16.01 -15.67 6.70
CA VAL A 241 16.25 -14.94 7.96
C VAL A 241 15.57 -13.57 7.98
N ALA A 242 15.24 -13.03 6.83
CA ALA A 242 14.35 -11.87 6.67
C ALA A 242 13.66 -11.97 5.31
N ALA A 243 12.44 -11.46 5.24
CA ALA A 243 11.70 -11.38 3.99
C ALA A 243 10.86 -10.11 3.97
N HIS A 244 10.58 -9.64 2.76
CA HIS A 244 9.69 -8.54 2.47
C HIS A 244 8.76 -8.95 1.34
N PHE A 245 7.47 -8.78 1.52
CA PHE A 245 6.48 -8.87 0.47
C PHE A 245 5.98 -7.47 0.16
N GLY A 246 6.29 -6.97 -1.02
CA GLY A 246 5.88 -5.67 -1.54
C GLY A 246 4.89 -5.81 -2.68
N LEU A 247 4.20 -4.74 -2.98
CA LEU A 247 3.37 -4.61 -4.18
C LEU A 247 4.06 -3.64 -5.14
N ARG A 248 4.25 -4.03 -6.41
CA ARG A 248 4.92 -3.16 -7.38
C ARG A 248 4.05 -2.81 -8.57
N SER A 249 4.27 -1.63 -9.13
CA SER A 249 3.95 -1.28 -10.52
C SER A 249 5.22 -1.33 -11.39
N ALA A 250 5.16 -0.81 -12.61
CA ALA A 250 6.34 -0.66 -13.46
C ALA A 250 7.45 0.16 -12.80
N THR A 251 7.12 1.19 -12.00
CA THR A 251 8.09 2.16 -11.46
C THR A 251 8.05 2.35 -9.95
N VAL A 252 7.04 1.86 -9.25
CA VAL A 252 6.86 2.03 -7.81
C VAL A 252 6.82 0.69 -7.11
N LEU A 253 7.58 0.56 -6.01
CA LEU A 253 7.50 -0.57 -5.08
C LEU A 253 6.98 -0.07 -3.74
N SER A 254 5.82 -0.56 -3.32
CA SER A 254 5.28 -0.33 -1.98
C SER A 254 5.86 -1.30 -0.96
N TRP A 255 6.32 -0.75 0.16
CA TRP A 255 6.96 -1.47 1.26
C TRP A 255 5.93 -2.09 2.20
N TRP A 256 5.31 -3.17 1.79
CA TRP A 256 4.05 -3.62 2.40
C TRP A 256 4.25 -4.44 3.69
N PHE A 257 4.89 -5.60 3.60
CA PHE A 257 5.06 -6.52 4.73
C PHE A 257 6.52 -6.93 4.94
N PRO A 258 7.35 -6.12 5.64
CA PRO A 258 8.67 -6.56 6.07
C PRO A 258 8.57 -7.41 7.35
N ALA A 259 9.36 -8.49 7.43
CA ALA A 259 9.49 -9.31 8.62
C ALA A 259 10.86 -10.00 8.66
N TYR A 260 11.27 -10.44 9.84
CA TYR A 260 12.53 -11.17 10.02
C TYR A 260 12.45 -12.13 11.19
N ASP A 261 13.34 -13.12 11.19
CA ASP A 261 13.55 -14.04 12.29
C ASP A 261 14.11 -13.27 13.50
N ARG A 262 13.32 -13.21 14.57
CA ARG A 262 13.66 -12.44 15.77
C ARG A 262 14.89 -12.99 16.50
N ASP A 263 15.14 -14.28 16.43
CA ASP A 263 16.30 -14.91 17.11
C ASP A 263 17.62 -14.40 16.51
N LEU A 264 17.56 -13.91 15.27
CA LEU A 264 18.66 -13.27 14.57
C LEU A 264 18.64 -11.73 14.65
N GLY A 265 17.78 -11.14 15.48
CA GLY A 265 17.58 -9.69 15.61
C GLY A 265 18.85 -8.90 15.90
N ARG A 266 19.85 -9.50 16.60
CA ARG A 266 21.17 -8.89 16.88
C ARG A 266 21.96 -8.54 15.61
N TYR A 267 21.67 -9.20 14.48
CA TYR A 267 22.29 -8.94 13.18
C TYR A 267 21.46 -7.97 12.33
N SER A 268 20.28 -7.56 12.79
CA SER A 268 19.33 -6.69 12.05
C SER A 268 19.09 -7.15 10.60
N PRO A 269 18.73 -8.43 10.36
CA PRO A 269 18.65 -8.96 8.99
C PRO A 269 17.62 -8.22 8.13
N GLY A 270 16.60 -7.62 8.74
CA GLY A 270 15.65 -6.76 8.03
C GLY A 270 16.29 -5.51 7.43
N LEU A 271 17.27 -4.89 8.11
CA LEU A 271 17.98 -3.72 7.56
C LEU A 271 18.92 -4.11 6.42
N VAL A 272 19.57 -5.28 6.53
CA VAL A 272 20.39 -5.85 5.44
C VAL A 272 19.52 -6.13 4.22
N LEU A 273 18.39 -6.82 4.43
CA LEU A 273 17.40 -7.08 3.38
C LEU A 273 17.00 -5.79 2.66
N HIS A 274 16.74 -4.73 3.42
CA HIS A 274 16.27 -3.46 2.86
C HIS A 274 17.30 -2.82 1.94
N LEU A 275 18.58 -2.78 2.31
CA LEU A 275 19.61 -2.24 1.43
C LEU A 275 19.77 -3.05 0.14
N ARG A 276 19.76 -4.38 0.24
CA ARG A 276 19.85 -5.27 -0.92
C ARG A 276 18.64 -5.16 -1.83
N MET A 277 17.45 -4.99 -1.24
CA MET A 277 16.21 -4.83 -1.99
C MET A 277 16.17 -3.50 -2.76
N LEU A 278 16.65 -2.39 -2.18
CA LEU A 278 16.73 -1.10 -2.88
C LEU A 278 17.67 -1.17 -4.09
N GLU A 279 18.81 -1.87 -3.95
CA GLU A 279 19.75 -2.11 -5.04
C GLU A 279 19.08 -2.89 -6.19
N ALA A 280 18.46 -4.02 -5.86
CA ALA A 280 17.79 -4.87 -6.84
C ALA A 280 16.57 -4.20 -7.47
N ALA A 281 15.77 -3.47 -6.69
CA ALA A 281 14.61 -2.74 -7.18
C ALA A 281 15.00 -1.66 -8.20
N ALA A 282 16.09 -0.91 -7.94
CA ALA A 282 16.61 0.06 -8.90
C ALA A 282 17.08 -0.61 -10.20
N ALA A 283 17.76 -1.76 -10.10
CA ALA A 283 18.17 -2.55 -11.27
C ALA A 283 16.98 -3.11 -12.06
N ASP A 284 15.84 -3.36 -11.39
CA ASP A 284 14.59 -3.83 -12.00
C ASP A 284 13.66 -2.68 -12.45
N GLY A 285 14.17 -1.45 -12.57
CA GLY A 285 13.47 -0.29 -13.11
C GLY A 285 12.55 0.43 -12.14
N ILE A 286 12.56 0.08 -10.85
CA ILE A 286 11.83 0.82 -9.81
C ILE A 286 12.51 2.20 -9.62
N ARG A 287 11.71 3.25 -9.73
CA ARG A 287 12.13 4.64 -9.57
C ARG A 287 11.79 5.20 -8.19
N MET A 288 10.81 4.64 -7.52
CA MET A 288 10.41 5.05 -6.19
C MET A 288 10.05 3.84 -5.32
N VAL A 289 10.54 3.83 -4.08
CA VAL A 289 10.07 2.89 -3.06
C VAL A 289 9.29 3.66 -2.01
N ASP A 290 8.01 3.34 -1.89
CA ASP A 290 7.12 3.90 -0.87
C ASP A 290 7.25 3.07 0.41
N LEU A 291 7.79 3.66 1.47
CA LEU A 291 8.00 2.98 2.75
C LEU A 291 6.73 2.89 3.61
N GLY A 292 5.61 3.43 3.10
CA GLY A 292 4.35 3.50 3.80
C GLY A 292 4.33 4.52 4.95
N SER A 293 3.14 4.93 5.37
CA SER A 293 2.95 5.83 6.50
C SER A 293 3.33 5.16 7.84
N GLY A 294 3.43 5.97 8.88
CA GLY A 294 3.72 5.52 10.25
C GLY A 294 5.20 5.55 10.65
N PRO A 295 5.46 5.80 11.93
CA PRO A 295 6.80 6.04 12.45
C PRO A 295 7.61 4.75 12.53
N ALA A 296 8.86 4.80 12.03
CA ALA A 296 9.86 3.77 12.26
C ALA A 296 11.26 4.36 12.01
N ARG A 297 12.15 4.25 12.99
CA ARG A 297 13.50 4.87 12.95
C ARG A 297 14.30 4.54 11.68
N TYR A 298 14.16 3.33 11.15
CA TYR A 298 14.89 2.95 9.94
C TYR A 298 14.40 3.69 8.69
N LYS A 299 13.11 4.07 8.64
CA LYS A 299 12.56 4.86 7.55
C LYS A 299 13.21 6.25 7.48
N ASP A 300 13.46 6.87 8.64
CA ASP A 300 14.13 8.17 8.72
C ASP A 300 15.57 8.12 8.18
N SER A 301 16.24 6.97 8.35
CA SER A 301 17.58 6.78 7.78
C SER A 301 17.55 6.55 6.27
N LEU A 302 16.56 5.79 5.77
CA LEU A 302 16.48 5.37 4.38
C LEU A 302 15.84 6.41 3.46
N LYS A 303 14.84 7.17 3.93
CA LYS A 303 14.06 8.10 3.11
C LYS A 303 14.91 9.16 2.42
N THR A 304 14.50 9.54 1.23
CA THR A 304 15.04 10.71 0.52
C THR A 304 14.12 11.92 0.66
N ARG A 305 12.81 11.68 0.72
CA ARG A 305 11.77 12.71 0.90
C ARG A 305 10.52 12.08 1.51
N GLU A 306 9.49 12.89 1.71
CA GLU A 306 8.19 12.48 2.21
C GLU A 306 7.08 12.94 1.27
N LEU A 307 6.10 12.09 1.05
CA LEU A 307 4.86 12.43 0.38
C LEU A 307 3.77 12.68 1.43
N PRO A 308 2.91 13.68 1.25
CA PRO A 308 1.77 13.85 2.13
C PRO A 308 0.70 12.79 1.82
N VAL A 309 0.18 12.17 2.86
CA VAL A 309 -1.03 11.35 2.84
C VAL A 309 -2.00 11.85 3.91
N TYR A 310 -3.27 11.55 3.75
CA TYR A 310 -4.29 12.15 4.60
C TYR A 310 -5.22 11.10 5.18
N GLU A 311 -5.63 11.33 6.45
CA GLU A 311 -6.74 10.62 7.09
C GLU A 311 -7.98 11.49 7.12
N GLY A 312 -9.14 10.87 6.92
CA GLY A 312 -10.40 11.61 6.98
C GLY A 312 -11.62 10.76 6.66
N ALA A 313 -12.74 11.43 6.47
CA ALA A 313 -13.96 10.78 6.03
C ALA A 313 -14.94 11.76 5.40
N VAL A 314 -15.53 11.37 4.29
CA VAL A 314 -16.73 12.00 3.77
C VAL A 314 -17.93 11.39 4.49
N VAL A 315 -18.78 12.21 5.08
CA VAL A 315 -19.99 11.76 5.80
C VAL A 315 -21.20 12.44 5.19
N ARG A 316 -22.20 11.64 4.81
CA ARG A 316 -23.49 12.16 4.35
C ARG A 316 -24.39 12.50 5.55
N GLY A 317 -25.35 13.36 5.32
CA GLY A 317 -26.45 13.61 6.26
C GLY A 317 -27.32 12.36 6.48
N GLY A 318 -28.20 12.41 7.50
CA GLY A 318 -29.14 11.35 7.83
C GLY A 318 -28.65 10.38 8.92
N ALA A 319 -29.47 9.35 9.22
CA ALA A 319 -29.25 8.44 10.35
C ALA A 319 -27.89 7.67 10.26
N GLY A 320 -27.50 7.21 9.08
CA GLY A 320 -26.23 6.49 8.89
C GLY A 320 -25.01 7.39 9.15
N GLY A 321 -25.04 8.65 8.73
CA GLY A 321 -23.99 9.62 9.02
C GLY A 321 -23.96 10.03 10.50
N ALA A 322 -25.09 10.09 11.17
CA ALA A 322 -25.15 10.31 12.61
C ALA A 322 -24.56 9.11 13.38
N ALA A 323 -24.94 7.90 13.04
CA ALA A 323 -24.38 6.67 13.61
C ALA A 323 -22.86 6.59 13.44
N TYR A 324 -22.34 6.96 12.26
CA TYR A 324 -20.90 7.03 12.01
C TYR A 324 -20.19 8.01 12.97
N ARG A 325 -20.73 9.22 13.11
CA ARG A 325 -20.14 10.24 14.01
C ARG A 325 -20.12 9.79 15.46
N LEU A 326 -21.22 9.25 15.96
CA LEU A 326 -21.32 8.73 17.32
C LEU A 326 -20.37 7.55 17.61
N GLY A 327 -20.16 6.66 16.64
CA GLY A 327 -19.25 5.52 16.79
C GLY A 327 -17.76 5.89 16.77
N ARG A 328 -17.38 7.06 16.24
CA ARG A 328 -15.98 7.47 16.07
C ARG A 328 -15.45 8.46 17.10
N GLU A 329 -16.29 9.18 17.80
CA GLU A 329 -15.87 10.10 18.87
C GLU A 329 -15.04 9.40 19.98
N PRO A 330 -15.42 8.21 20.49
CA PRO A 330 -14.62 7.51 21.50
C PRO A 330 -13.26 7.04 20.98
N ALA A 331 -13.20 6.58 19.73
CA ALA A 331 -11.95 6.06 19.12
C ALA A 331 -10.93 7.18 18.85
N ARG A 332 -11.38 8.39 18.50
CA ARG A 332 -10.50 9.57 18.34
C ARG A 332 -9.98 10.08 19.68
N ALA A 333 -10.81 10.07 20.73
CA ALA A 333 -10.38 10.42 22.07
C ALA A 333 -9.30 9.47 22.60
N ALA A 334 -9.46 8.16 22.39
CA ALA A 334 -8.48 7.17 22.79
C ALA A 334 -7.12 7.29 22.06
N ARG A 335 -7.10 7.69 20.78
CA ARG A 335 -5.85 7.91 20.01
C ARG A 335 -5.07 9.17 20.43
N ARG A 336 -5.69 10.13 21.10
CA ARG A 336 -5.03 11.35 21.62
C ARG A 336 -4.25 11.10 22.92
N PHE A 337 -4.41 9.94 23.55
CA PHE A 337 -3.78 9.56 24.82
C PHE A 337 -2.78 8.39 24.68
N VAL A 338 -2.41 8.00 23.46
CA VAL A 338 -1.35 7.04 23.15
C VAL A 338 -0.33 7.71 22.22
#